data_b31bab677638fb1269df2b47497039a9
#
_entry.id   b31bab677638fb1269df2b47497039a9
#
_cell.length_a   1.000
_cell.length_b   1.000
_cell.length_c   1.000
_cell.angle_alpha   90.00
_cell.angle_beta   90.00
_cell.angle_gamma   90.00
#
_symmetry.space_group_name_H-M   'P 1'
#
loop_
_entity.id
_entity.type
_entity.pdbx_description
1 polymer ?
#
loop_
_entity_poly.entity_id
_entity_poly.type
_entity_poly.pdbx_seq_one_letter_code
_entity_poly.pdbx_strand_id
1 'polypeptide(L)'
;MKHLNFILAGLFFLCGLCCRAQVLPLEENVVLNTKEGQIKGKLLLPGGVKTCPVVLIIAGSGPTDMDGNSAIGNLRNNSLKFLAEGLAANGIASLRFDKRGIGTSASAGKEEAKLRFED
;
A
#
# COMPACT_ATOMS: atom_id res chain seq x y z
N MET A 1 -6.48 -45.77 36.00
CA MET A 1 -5.69 -45.64 34.76
C MET A 1 -6.48 -45.43 33.47
N LYS A 2 -7.79 -45.62 33.46
CA LYS A 2 -8.62 -45.43 32.23
C LYS A 2 -9.00 -43.95 31.94
N HIS A 3 -8.94 -43.07 32.93
CA HIS A 3 -9.33 -41.65 32.76
C HIS A 3 -8.19 -40.74 32.26
N LEU A 4 -6.93 -41.17 32.36
CA LEU A 4 -5.77 -40.39 31.92
C LEU A 4 -5.63 -40.34 30.38
N ASN A 5 -6.09 -41.42 29.70
CA ASN A 5 -6.00 -41.49 28.23
C ASN A 5 -7.01 -40.59 27.51
N PHE A 6 -8.14 -40.25 28.13
CA PHE A 6 -9.13 -39.35 27.55
C PHE A 6 -8.74 -37.90 27.60
N ILE A 7 -7.97 -37.49 28.60
CA ILE A 7 -7.47 -36.11 28.72
C ILE A 7 -6.37 -35.85 27.70
N LEU A 8 -5.51 -36.83 27.42
CA LEU A 8 -4.44 -36.70 26.44
C LEU A 8 -4.96 -36.61 24.99
N ALA A 9 -6.07 -37.33 24.66
CA ALA A 9 -6.70 -37.26 23.36
C ALA A 9 -7.41 -35.91 23.11
N GLY A 10 -7.99 -35.30 24.15
CA GLY A 10 -8.64 -33.98 24.05
C GLY A 10 -7.67 -32.81 23.80
N LEU A 11 -6.45 -32.92 24.32
CA LEU A 11 -5.45 -31.87 24.17
C LEU A 11 -4.83 -31.83 22.75
N PHE A 12 -4.80 -32.97 22.05
CA PHE A 12 -4.29 -33.05 20.67
C PHE A 12 -5.29 -32.49 19.63
N PHE A 13 -6.58 -32.46 19.95
CA PHE A 13 -7.61 -31.97 19.03
C PHE A 13 -7.73 -30.44 18.99
N LEU A 14 -7.24 -29.75 20.03
CA LEU A 14 -7.31 -28.28 20.14
C LEU A 14 -6.17 -27.55 19.41
N CYS A 15 -5.09 -28.25 19.04
CA CYS A 15 -3.90 -27.64 18.44
C CYS A 15 -3.95 -27.58 16.90
N GLY A 16 -5.02 -28.12 16.27
CA GLY A 16 -5.14 -28.23 14.81
C GLY A 16 -5.79 -27.04 14.09
N LEU A 17 -6.21 -25.97 14.78
CA LEU A 17 -7.16 -25.01 14.21
C LEU A 17 -6.59 -23.64 13.82
N CYS A 18 -5.31 -23.39 13.82
CA CYS A 18 -4.79 -22.03 13.56
C CYS A 18 -3.56 -21.93 12.66
N CYS A 19 -3.53 -22.69 11.56
CA CYS A 19 -2.55 -22.35 10.50
C CYS A 19 -3.30 -21.92 9.24
N ARG A 20 -3.92 -20.72 9.25
CA ARG A 20 -4.27 -20.05 8.01
C ARG A 20 -2.96 -19.49 7.45
N ALA A 21 -2.49 -20.07 6.34
CA ALA A 21 -1.42 -19.47 5.55
C ALA A 21 -1.87 -18.05 5.17
N GLN A 22 -1.26 -17.06 5.77
CA GLN A 22 -1.55 -15.66 5.47
C GLN A 22 -0.87 -15.34 4.14
N VAL A 23 -1.68 -15.18 3.09
CA VAL A 23 -1.16 -14.73 1.80
C VAL A 23 -0.78 -13.25 1.94
N LEU A 24 0.49 -12.94 1.73
CA LEU A 24 1.00 -11.58 1.87
C LEU A 24 0.44 -10.67 0.77
N PRO A 25 0.24 -9.38 1.06
CA PRO A 25 -0.06 -8.38 0.04
C PRO A 25 1.04 -8.32 -1.02
N LEU A 26 0.66 -8.03 -2.26
CA LEU A 26 1.58 -7.85 -3.38
C LEU A 26 1.66 -6.37 -3.74
N GLU A 27 2.86 -5.80 -3.73
CA GLU A 27 3.10 -4.43 -4.19
C GLU A 27 3.71 -4.43 -5.60
N GLU A 28 3.08 -3.73 -6.53
CA GLU A 28 3.50 -3.59 -7.92
C GLU A 28 3.82 -2.12 -8.23
N ASN A 29 4.89 -1.91 -9.00
CA ASN A 29 5.20 -0.58 -9.54
C ASN A 29 4.32 -0.31 -10.75
N VAL A 30 3.74 0.88 -10.80
CA VAL A 30 2.92 1.36 -11.93
C VAL A 30 3.51 2.64 -12.50
N VAL A 31 3.39 2.81 -13.81
CA VAL A 31 3.90 3.98 -14.53
C VAL A 31 2.84 4.49 -15.49
N LEU A 32 2.52 5.77 -15.40
CA LEU A 32 1.72 6.49 -16.37
C LEU A 32 2.65 7.36 -17.22
N ASN A 33 2.72 7.08 -18.52
CA ASN A 33 3.46 7.92 -19.46
C ASN A 33 2.62 9.12 -19.86
N THR A 34 3.16 10.32 -19.69
CA THR A 34 2.54 11.58 -20.09
C THR A 34 3.44 12.34 -21.07
N LYS A 35 2.95 13.40 -21.67
CA LYS A 35 3.74 14.24 -22.59
C LYS A 35 4.95 14.90 -21.90
N GLU A 36 4.83 15.17 -20.61
CA GLU A 36 5.84 15.86 -19.81
C GLU A 36 6.81 14.91 -19.12
N GLY A 37 6.51 13.60 -19.10
CA GLY A 37 7.34 12.60 -18.45
C GLY A 37 6.50 11.51 -17.78
N GLN A 38 7.13 10.75 -16.89
CA GLN A 38 6.52 9.60 -16.23
C GLN A 38 6.00 9.94 -14.84
N ILE A 39 4.74 9.64 -14.58
CA ILE A 39 4.19 9.59 -13.23
C ILE A 39 4.30 8.15 -12.73
N LYS A 40 4.97 7.97 -11.61
CA LYS A 40 5.25 6.67 -11.01
C LYS A 40 4.47 6.49 -9.73
N GLY A 41 4.01 5.28 -9.51
CA GLY A 41 3.21 4.92 -8.36
C GLY A 41 3.37 3.46 -7.98
N LYS A 42 2.61 3.07 -6.97
CA LYS A 42 2.57 1.71 -6.43
C LYS A 42 1.13 1.27 -6.23
N LEU A 43 0.83 0.10 -6.77
CA LEU A 43 -0.41 -0.61 -6.54
C LEU A 43 -0.16 -1.67 -5.47
N LEU A 44 -0.85 -1.58 -4.34
CA LEU A 44 -0.80 -2.59 -3.29
C LEU A 44 -2.08 -3.42 -3.34
N LEU A 45 -1.92 -4.71 -3.62
CA LEU A 45 -3.00 -5.69 -3.73
C LEU A 45 -3.09 -6.50 -2.44
N PRO A 46 -4.29 -6.71 -1.88
CA PRO A 46 -4.46 -7.60 -0.75
C PRO A 46 -4.16 -9.06 -1.14
N GLY A 47 -3.56 -9.81 -0.22
CA GLY A 47 -3.22 -11.21 -0.47
C GLY A 47 -4.45 -12.11 -0.55
N GLY A 48 -4.42 -13.09 -1.47
CA GLY A 48 -5.41 -14.18 -1.52
C GLY A 48 -6.81 -13.82 -2.04
N VAL A 49 -7.03 -12.60 -2.55
CA VAL A 49 -8.31 -12.18 -3.12
C VAL A 49 -8.22 -12.02 -4.64
N LYS A 50 -9.25 -12.51 -5.36
CA LYS A 50 -9.32 -12.41 -6.83
C LYS A 50 -9.92 -11.08 -7.29
N THR A 51 -10.81 -10.52 -6.49
CA THR A 51 -11.50 -9.25 -6.79
C THR A 51 -11.61 -8.46 -5.48
N CYS A 52 -11.26 -7.18 -5.53
CA CYS A 52 -11.33 -6.30 -4.37
C CYS A 52 -11.66 -4.88 -4.80
N PRO A 53 -12.25 -4.06 -3.91
CA PRO A 53 -12.33 -2.63 -4.15
C PRO A 53 -10.93 -2.03 -4.19
N VAL A 54 -10.80 -0.89 -4.92
CA VAL A 54 -9.54 -0.14 -5.00
C VAL A 54 -9.75 1.29 -4.55
N VAL A 55 -8.79 1.83 -3.79
CA VAL A 55 -8.75 3.21 -3.32
C VAL A 55 -7.58 3.93 -3.97
N LEU A 56 -7.81 5.11 -4.55
CA LEU A 56 -6.76 6.01 -4.98
C LEU A 56 -6.35 6.90 -3.81
N ILE A 57 -5.09 6.85 -3.41
CA ILE A 57 -4.52 7.67 -2.35
C ILE A 57 -3.75 8.83 -3.02
N ILE A 58 -4.21 10.05 -2.75
CA ILE A 58 -3.61 11.28 -3.29
C ILE A 58 -2.91 12.01 -2.16
N ALA A 59 -1.60 12.22 -2.30
CA ALA A 59 -0.84 13.00 -1.33
C ALA A 59 -1.33 14.46 -1.30
N GLY A 60 -1.32 15.06 -0.10
CA GLY A 60 -1.71 16.44 0.11
C GLY A 60 -0.84 17.46 -0.65
N SER A 61 -1.11 18.75 -0.48
CA SER A 61 -0.35 19.84 -1.09
C SER A 61 1.13 19.83 -0.65
N GLY A 62 1.97 20.54 -1.39
CA GLY A 62 3.42 20.62 -1.12
C GLY A 62 4.22 19.41 -1.61
N PRO A 63 5.52 19.32 -1.29
CA PRO A 63 6.42 18.30 -1.79
C PRO A 63 6.31 16.98 -0.99
N THR A 64 5.10 16.46 -0.91
CA THR A 64 4.79 15.19 -0.24
C THR A 64 4.77 14.06 -1.25
N ASP A 65 5.56 13.02 -1.01
CA ASP A 65 5.65 11.82 -1.84
C ASP A 65 4.48 10.84 -1.65
N MET A 66 4.47 9.77 -2.44
CA MET A 66 3.42 8.75 -2.40
C MET A 66 3.33 7.99 -1.07
N ASP A 67 4.39 7.98 -0.29
CA ASP A 67 4.44 7.32 1.01
C ASP A 67 4.04 8.25 2.17
N GLY A 68 3.84 9.54 1.89
CA GLY A 68 3.45 10.55 2.87
C GLY A 68 4.63 11.29 3.51
N ASN A 69 5.83 11.15 2.94
CA ASN A 69 7.02 11.86 3.42
C ASN A 69 7.16 13.21 2.73
N SER A 70 7.72 14.19 3.42
CA SER A 70 7.93 15.53 2.87
C SER A 70 9.40 15.91 2.88
N ALA A 71 9.85 16.52 1.77
CA ALA A 71 11.17 17.10 1.69
C ALA A 71 11.33 18.34 2.61
N ILE A 72 10.21 19.05 2.89
CA ILE A 72 10.20 20.16 3.84
C ILE A 72 10.28 19.59 5.26
N GLY A 73 11.27 20.04 6.03
CA GLY A 73 11.47 19.62 7.41
C GLY A 73 11.96 18.17 7.57
N ASN A 74 12.35 17.51 6.48
CA ASN A 74 12.81 16.11 6.50
C ASN A 74 11.82 15.15 7.20
N LEU A 75 10.53 15.37 6.98
CA LEU A 75 9.47 14.59 7.60
C LEU A 75 9.35 13.22 6.93
N ARG A 76 9.60 12.16 7.70
CA ARG A 76 9.49 10.77 7.24
C ARG A 76 8.59 9.97 8.19
N ASN A 77 7.30 9.98 7.92
CA ASN A 77 6.32 9.27 8.75
C ASN A 77 5.62 8.10 8.02
N ASN A 78 5.80 7.97 6.70
CA ASN A 78 5.20 6.93 5.87
C ASN A 78 3.67 6.77 6.06
N SER A 79 2.98 7.85 6.39
CA SER A 79 1.56 7.81 6.76
C SER A 79 0.67 7.22 5.67
N LEU A 80 0.92 7.57 4.40
CA LEU A 80 0.14 7.06 3.26
C LEU A 80 0.49 5.60 2.94
N LYS A 81 1.75 5.20 3.14
CA LYS A 81 2.16 3.80 3.05
C LYS A 81 1.47 2.95 4.11
N PHE A 82 1.46 3.37 5.37
CA PHE A 82 0.77 2.65 6.44
C PHE A 82 -0.75 2.59 6.21
N LEU A 83 -1.35 3.64 5.63
CA LEU A 83 -2.75 3.61 5.23
C LEU A 83 -2.99 2.52 4.16
N ALA A 84 -2.13 2.46 3.13
CA ALA A 84 -2.22 1.44 2.08
C ALA A 84 -2.10 0.02 2.64
N GLU A 85 -1.15 -0.21 3.55
CA GLU A 85 -0.95 -1.50 4.24
C GLU A 85 -2.17 -1.88 5.07
N GLY A 86 -2.76 -0.93 5.80
CA GLY A 86 -4.00 -1.12 6.55
C GLY A 86 -5.20 -1.48 5.66
N LEU A 87 -5.32 -0.83 4.50
CA LEU A 87 -6.34 -1.16 3.50
C LEU A 87 -6.17 -2.59 2.97
N ALA A 88 -4.93 -2.97 2.60
CA ALA A 88 -4.63 -4.30 2.09
C ALA A 88 -4.91 -5.40 3.14
N ALA A 89 -4.62 -5.15 4.42
CA ALA A 89 -4.95 -6.05 5.51
C ALA A 89 -6.47 -6.27 5.66
N ASN A 90 -7.28 -5.34 5.16
CA ASN A 90 -8.74 -5.40 5.16
C ASN A 90 -9.34 -5.77 3.78
N GLY A 91 -8.55 -6.33 2.88
CA GLY A 91 -9.03 -6.80 1.58
C GLY A 91 -9.30 -5.69 0.55
N ILE A 92 -8.73 -4.51 0.72
CA ILE A 92 -8.89 -3.34 -0.15
C ILE A 92 -7.56 -3.03 -0.82
N ALA A 93 -7.54 -3.01 -2.15
CA ALA A 93 -6.37 -2.55 -2.89
C ALA A 93 -6.21 -1.03 -2.81
N SER A 94 -4.99 -0.54 -2.99
CA SER A 94 -4.75 0.89 -3.05
C SER A 94 -3.70 1.24 -4.11
N LEU A 95 -3.94 2.34 -4.83
CA LEU A 95 -2.98 2.95 -5.73
C LEU A 95 -2.52 4.28 -5.12
N ARG A 96 -1.22 4.44 -4.93
CA ARG A 96 -0.58 5.69 -4.53
C ARG A 96 0.48 6.08 -5.53
N PHE A 97 0.70 7.35 -5.75
CA PHE A 97 1.63 7.85 -6.75
C PHE A 97 2.31 9.15 -6.32
N ASP A 98 3.51 9.38 -6.84
CA ASP A 98 4.18 10.65 -6.71
C ASP A 98 3.60 11.66 -7.70
N LYS A 99 3.22 12.81 -7.20
CA LYS A 99 2.75 13.93 -8.04
C LYS A 99 3.86 14.38 -9.00
N ARG A 100 3.47 15.07 -10.06
CA ARG A 100 4.42 15.71 -11.00
C ARG A 100 5.46 16.52 -10.24
N GLY A 101 6.72 16.33 -10.58
CA GLY A 101 7.83 17.05 -9.95
C GLY A 101 8.24 16.54 -8.57
N ILE A 102 7.59 15.52 -8.02
CA ILE A 102 7.83 15.00 -6.69
C ILE A 102 8.41 13.58 -6.76
N GLY A 103 9.33 13.29 -5.83
CA GLY A 103 9.85 11.94 -5.63
C GLY A 103 10.32 11.26 -6.92
N THR A 104 9.80 10.08 -7.20
CA THR A 104 10.15 9.30 -8.40
C THR A 104 9.54 9.84 -9.69
N SER A 105 8.59 10.78 -9.60
CA SER A 105 7.97 11.49 -10.73
C SER A 105 8.60 12.86 -11.00
N ALA A 106 9.80 13.12 -10.48
CA ALA A 106 10.50 14.41 -10.63
C ALA A 106 10.65 14.83 -12.10
N SER A 107 10.93 13.87 -13.00
CA SER A 107 11.10 14.14 -14.43
C SER A 107 9.82 14.59 -15.14
N ALA A 108 8.64 14.39 -14.55
CA ALA A 108 7.37 14.86 -15.09
C ALA A 108 6.98 16.26 -14.59
N GLY A 109 7.83 16.88 -13.77
CA GLY A 109 7.58 18.21 -13.24
C GLY A 109 7.71 19.29 -14.31
N LYS A 110 6.79 20.27 -14.27
CA LYS A 110 6.91 21.56 -14.95
C LYS A 110 7.36 22.59 -13.93
N GLU A 111 7.88 23.72 -14.42
CA GLU A 111 8.05 24.90 -13.57
C GLU A 111 6.69 25.28 -12.97
N GLU A 112 6.63 25.49 -11.66
CA GLU A 112 5.37 25.77 -10.94
C GLU A 112 4.58 26.94 -11.57
N ALA A 113 5.27 27.98 -12.03
CA ALA A 113 4.68 29.13 -12.71
C ALA A 113 3.99 28.77 -14.05
N LYS A 114 4.29 27.62 -14.62
CA LYS A 114 3.74 27.14 -15.89
C LYS A 114 2.63 26.11 -15.73
N LEU A 115 2.33 25.69 -14.49
CA LEU A 115 1.24 24.77 -14.23
C LEU A 115 -0.11 25.41 -14.55
N ARG A 116 -1.00 24.66 -15.15
CA ARG A 116 -2.39 25.01 -15.43
C ARG A 116 -3.30 23.97 -14.78
N PHE A 117 -4.53 24.36 -14.54
CA PHE A 117 -5.54 23.46 -13.94
C PHE A 117 -5.84 22.25 -14.85
N GLU A 118 -5.65 22.40 -16.15
CA GLU A 118 -5.88 21.35 -17.16
C GLU A 118 -4.68 20.41 -17.34
N ASP A 119 -3.58 20.64 -16.65
CA ASP A 119 -2.41 19.77 -16.68
C ASP A 119 -2.59 18.61 -15.69
#